data_31a7a3af4495c89c9ac7941fb9020ddd
#
_entry.id   31a7a3af4495c89c9ac7941fb9020ddd
#
_cell.length_a   1.000
_cell.length_b   1.000
_cell.length_c   1.000
_cell.angle_alpha   90.00
_cell.angle_beta   90.00
_cell.angle_gamma   90.00
#
_symmetry.space_group_name_H-M   'P 1'
#
loop_
_entity.id
_entity.type
_entity.pdbx_description
1 polymer ?
#
loop_
_entity_poly.entity_id
_entity_poly.type
_entity_poly.pdbx_seq_one_letter_code
_entity_poly.pdbx_strand_id
1 'polypeptide(L)'
;MEWDEEASLRLEKIPVFVRRMARSKIEKRASDKGKNIVTLEDVEDAKAGFMGTGSVKSDKGVINANPFSLDSKAGEDKFEILKRSDEYIEEDGLPAMYTIEICRGEDVECPFLIAGIKGLRQKMKERLRETGFSKKLISRIDGKILPHQRLKIAIASCPNCCSMPQIRDFGVHVRATVSVDEDFECNGCGNCLRACKEGAIKITGMSSEPSENGKKVVTINYDRCVHCGLCAEVCPTGTIKMDRKCFRVMIGGKLGRHPRFADDLTGFADESEVLRALDVCVDALLNEKKEKRFGELVRKIGIEEFKRRLNDNKDLSPEQVSGKEIAHSGMHN
;
A
#
# COMPACT_ATOMS: atom_id res chain seq x y z
N MET A 1 -28.10 30.43 6.33
CA MET A 1 -28.19 31.10 5.03
C MET A 1 -29.56 30.82 4.46
N GLU A 2 -30.22 31.80 3.88
CA GLU A 2 -31.51 31.61 3.23
C GLU A 2 -31.32 30.93 1.87
N TRP A 3 -32.36 30.19 1.43
CA TRP A 3 -32.35 29.47 0.16
C TRP A 3 -33.57 29.94 -0.64
N ASP A 4 -33.42 30.20 -1.92
CA ASP A 4 -34.54 30.40 -2.78
C ASP A 4 -35.33 29.10 -2.99
N GLU A 5 -36.56 29.22 -3.49
CA GLU A 5 -37.49 28.08 -3.63
C GLU A 5 -36.94 27.04 -4.61
N GLU A 6 -36.36 27.49 -5.73
CA GLU A 6 -35.80 26.59 -6.76
C GLU A 6 -34.56 25.86 -6.30
N ALA A 7 -33.66 26.54 -5.56
CA ALA A 7 -32.49 25.94 -4.95
C ALA A 7 -32.87 24.88 -3.91
N SER A 8 -33.89 25.15 -3.10
CA SER A 8 -34.41 24.22 -2.09
C SER A 8 -35.00 22.98 -2.74
N LEU A 9 -35.82 23.10 -3.75
CA LEU A 9 -36.38 22.00 -4.53
C LEU A 9 -35.28 21.16 -5.22
N ARG A 10 -34.19 21.83 -5.64
CA ARG A 10 -33.06 21.15 -6.25
C ARG A 10 -32.25 20.34 -5.23
N LEU A 11 -32.07 20.85 -4.01
CA LEU A 11 -31.45 20.16 -2.91
C LEU A 11 -32.21 18.90 -2.48
N GLU A 12 -33.54 18.93 -2.53
CA GLU A 12 -34.36 17.77 -2.18
C GLU A 12 -34.18 16.58 -3.13
N LYS A 13 -33.77 16.79 -4.37
CA LYS A 13 -33.44 15.74 -5.33
C LYS A 13 -32.11 15.01 -5.01
N ILE A 14 -31.36 15.53 -4.06
CA ILE A 14 -30.09 14.87 -3.59
C ILE A 14 -30.46 13.78 -2.56
N PRO A 15 -29.83 12.58 -2.65
CA PRO A 15 -30.08 11.50 -1.69
C PRO A 15 -29.91 11.95 -0.24
N VAL A 16 -30.83 11.55 0.64
CA VAL A 16 -30.92 12.03 2.04
C VAL A 16 -29.61 11.92 2.81
N PHE A 17 -28.87 10.82 2.61
CA PHE A 17 -27.63 10.55 3.33
C PHE A 17 -26.47 11.50 2.99
N VAL A 18 -26.48 12.17 1.81
CA VAL A 18 -25.47 13.17 1.43
C VAL A 18 -25.99 14.60 1.43
N ARG A 19 -27.31 14.79 1.58
CA ARG A 19 -27.97 16.10 1.49
C ARG A 19 -27.43 17.13 2.48
N ARG A 20 -27.17 16.71 3.73
CA ARG A 20 -26.60 17.58 4.78
C ARG A 20 -25.21 18.09 4.40
N MET A 21 -24.37 17.20 3.87
CA MET A 21 -23.00 17.56 3.44
C MET A 21 -23.03 18.47 2.21
N ALA A 22 -23.89 18.17 1.24
CA ALA A 22 -24.08 19.00 0.05
C ALA A 22 -24.54 20.42 0.44
N ARG A 23 -25.56 20.54 1.30
CA ARG A 23 -26.04 21.81 1.82
C ARG A 23 -24.92 22.65 2.44
N SER A 24 -24.17 22.09 3.37
CA SER A 24 -23.08 22.79 4.05
C SER A 24 -22.00 23.30 3.08
N LYS A 25 -21.67 22.52 2.04
CA LYS A 25 -20.69 22.94 1.02
C LYS A 25 -21.22 24.05 0.11
N ILE A 26 -22.50 24.00 -0.28
CA ILE A 26 -23.13 25.02 -1.10
C ILE A 26 -23.21 26.33 -0.33
N GLU A 27 -23.68 26.31 0.93
CA GLU A 27 -23.74 27.48 1.79
C GLU A 27 -22.38 28.11 2.01
N LYS A 28 -21.32 27.29 2.23
CA LYS A 28 -19.96 27.81 2.36
C LYS A 28 -19.50 28.54 1.09
N ARG A 29 -19.72 27.94 -0.08
CA ARG A 29 -19.35 28.57 -1.37
C ARG A 29 -20.11 29.85 -1.66
N ALA A 30 -21.39 29.91 -1.33
CA ALA A 30 -22.20 31.12 -1.48
C ALA A 30 -21.72 32.22 -0.50
N SER A 31 -21.39 31.85 0.73
CA SER A 31 -20.75 32.76 1.72
C SER A 31 -19.41 33.28 1.27
N ASP A 32 -18.55 32.42 0.70
CA ASP A 32 -17.23 32.81 0.16
C ASP A 32 -17.37 33.79 -1.05
N LYS A 33 -18.51 33.75 -1.75
CA LYS A 33 -18.89 34.69 -2.81
C LYS A 33 -19.58 35.97 -2.27
N GLY A 34 -19.74 36.12 -0.95
CA GLY A 34 -20.41 37.28 -0.32
C GLY A 34 -21.93 37.28 -0.46
N LYS A 35 -22.55 36.17 -0.79
CA LYS A 35 -24.01 36.07 -0.94
C LYS A 35 -24.69 35.75 0.40
N ASN A 36 -25.88 36.30 0.63
CA ASN A 36 -26.70 36.00 1.80
C ASN A 36 -27.81 34.97 1.50
N ILE A 37 -28.07 34.73 0.23
CA ILE A 37 -29.13 33.80 -0.26
C ILE A 37 -28.45 32.81 -1.23
N VAL A 38 -28.76 31.52 -1.09
CA VAL A 38 -28.34 30.48 -2.03
C VAL A 38 -29.37 30.39 -3.19
N THR A 39 -28.89 30.52 -4.40
CA THR A 39 -29.67 30.45 -5.62
C THR A 39 -29.49 29.10 -6.33
N LEU A 40 -30.37 28.79 -7.29
CA LEU A 40 -30.29 27.61 -8.13
C LEU A 40 -28.91 27.52 -8.83
N GLU A 41 -28.38 28.67 -9.28
CA GLU A 41 -27.04 28.74 -9.90
C GLU A 41 -25.95 28.23 -8.97
N ASP A 42 -25.98 28.57 -7.67
CA ASP A 42 -25.00 28.11 -6.69
C ASP A 42 -25.07 26.60 -6.48
N VAL A 43 -26.28 26.02 -6.58
CA VAL A 43 -26.45 24.55 -6.50
C VAL A 43 -25.91 23.85 -7.75
N GLU A 44 -26.16 24.39 -8.93
CA GLU A 44 -25.66 23.82 -10.20
C GLU A 44 -24.15 24.00 -10.33
N ASP A 45 -23.58 25.14 -9.91
CA ASP A 45 -22.13 25.36 -9.82
C ASP A 45 -21.45 24.36 -8.86
N ALA A 46 -22.08 24.11 -7.71
CA ALA A 46 -21.57 23.14 -6.76
C ALA A 46 -21.61 21.71 -7.34
N LYS A 47 -22.68 21.37 -8.06
CA LYS A 47 -22.83 20.08 -8.74
C LYS A 47 -21.80 19.93 -9.86
N ALA A 48 -21.60 20.94 -10.70
CA ALA A 48 -20.61 20.94 -11.77
C ALA A 48 -19.20 20.72 -11.21
N GLY A 49 -18.85 21.41 -10.11
CA GLY A 49 -17.59 21.21 -9.42
C GLY A 49 -17.43 19.83 -8.76
N PHE A 50 -18.52 19.16 -8.41
CA PHE A 50 -18.48 17.81 -7.82
C PHE A 50 -18.43 16.71 -8.89
N MET A 51 -19.05 16.93 -10.04
CA MET A 51 -19.10 16.00 -11.17
C MET A 51 -17.91 16.15 -12.13
N GLY A 52 -16.99 17.07 -11.87
CA GLY A 52 -15.82 17.33 -12.72
C GLY A 52 -16.14 18.02 -14.05
N THR A 53 -17.34 18.59 -14.23
CA THR A 53 -17.76 19.30 -15.45
C THR A 53 -17.77 20.83 -15.31
N GLY A 54 -17.26 21.36 -14.18
CA GLY A 54 -17.20 22.79 -13.92
C GLY A 54 -15.92 23.42 -14.51
N SER A 55 -16.07 24.33 -15.45
CA SER A 55 -14.97 25.22 -15.87
C SER A 55 -14.60 26.15 -14.72
N VAL A 56 -13.44 25.95 -14.12
CA VAL A 56 -12.83 26.93 -13.22
C VAL A 56 -12.27 28.03 -14.11
N LYS A 57 -12.91 29.19 -14.14
CA LYS A 57 -12.30 30.40 -14.69
C LYS A 57 -11.19 30.83 -13.72
N SER A 58 -9.95 30.46 -13.99
CA SER A 58 -8.79 31.16 -13.50
C SER A 58 -8.35 32.14 -14.60
N ASP A 59 -7.83 33.31 -14.24
CA ASP A 59 -7.37 34.37 -15.15
C ASP A 59 -6.22 33.99 -16.11
N LYS A 60 -6.03 32.71 -16.37
CA LYS A 60 -5.07 32.17 -17.34
C LYS A 60 -5.67 30.94 -18.03
N GLY A 61 -6.46 31.18 -19.08
CA GLY A 61 -6.78 30.18 -20.10
C GLY A 61 -7.74 29.05 -19.68
N VAL A 62 -8.76 28.84 -20.50
CA VAL A 62 -9.74 27.74 -20.37
C VAL A 62 -9.03 26.40 -20.59
N ILE A 63 -8.88 25.58 -19.56
CA ILE A 63 -8.45 24.18 -19.71
C ILE A 63 -9.71 23.30 -19.70
N ASN A 64 -10.17 22.89 -20.87
CA ASN A 64 -11.13 21.81 -21.03
C ASN A 64 -10.41 20.49 -20.78
N ALA A 65 -10.52 19.96 -19.57
CA ALA A 65 -10.01 18.63 -19.25
C ALA A 65 -11.13 17.60 -19.33
N ASN A 66 -11.35 17.06 -20.51
CA ASN A 66 -11.99 15.76 -20.65
C ASN A 66 -10.86 14.70 -20.58
N PRO A 67 -10.77 13.88 -19.50
CA PRO A 67 -9.67 12.93 -19.34
C PRO A 67 -9.74 11.75 -20.31
N PHE A 68 -10.69 11.70 -21.21
CA PHE A 68 -10.91 10.55 -22.13
C PHE A 68 -10.96 10.91 -23.63
N SER A 69 -10.64 12.14 -24.05
CA SER A 69 -10.49 12.42 -25.47
C SER A 69 -9.12 11.93 -25.95
N LEU A 70 -9.12 10.82 -26.63
CA LEU A 70 -7.98 10.27 -27.39
C LEU A 70 -7.86 11.01 -28.73
N ASP A 71 -7.59 12.31 -28.71
CA ASP A 71 -7.17 13.01 -29.94
C ASP A 71 -5.66 13.11 -29.94
N SER A 72 -5.06 12.24 -30.72
CA SER A 72 -3.63 12.19 -31.03
C SER A 72 -3.21 13.38 -31.87
N LYS A 73 -2.60 14.40 -31.24
CA LYS A 73 -1.75 15.35 -31.97
C LYS A 73 -0.28 14.99 -31.72
N ALA A 74 0.42 14.70 -32.80
CA ALA A 74 1.85 14.47 -32.82
C ALA A 74 2.59 15.66 -32.15
N GLY A 75 3.32 15.38 -31.03
CA GLY A 75 4.07 16.39 -30.29
C GLY A 75 3.92 16.35 -28.78
N GLU A 76 3.04 15.49 -28.22
CA GLU A 76 2.88 15.38 -26.77
C GLU A 76 4.07 14.65 -26.12
N ASP A 77 4.64 15.30 -25.10
CA ASP A 77 5.73 14.75 -24.29
C ASP A 77 5.36 13.34 -23.76
N LYS A 78 6.26 12.37 -23.97
CA LYS A 78 6.14 10.97 -23.52
C LYS A 78 5.73 10.84 -22.04
N PHE A 79 6.01 11.86 -21.24
CA PHE A 79 5.85 11.86 -19.79
C PHE A 79 4.71 12.73 -19.27
N GLU A 80 3.91 13.37 -20.13
CA GLU A 80 2.90 14.36 -19.72
C GLU A 80 1.94 13.83 -18.67
N ILE A 81 1.49 12.56 -18.79
CA ILE A 81 0.57 11.92 -17.85
C ILE A 81 1.22 11.73 -16.48
N LEU A 82 2.55 11.61 -16.40
CA LEU A 82 3.30 11.39 -15.17
C LEU A 82 3.76 12.68 -14.49
N LYS A 83 3.75 13.82 -15.17
CA LYS A 83 4.18 15.12 -14.65
C LYS A 83 3.24 15.76 -13.62
N ARG A 84 2.11 15.14 -13.30
CA ARG A 84 1.07 15.72 -12.43
C ARG A 84 1.41 15.80 -10.94
N SER A 85 2.56 15.27 -10.50
CA SER A 85 3.07 15.47 -9.14
C SER A 85 4.59 15.44 -9.13
N ASP A 86 5.20 16.50 -8.63
CA ASP A 86 6.66 16.64 -8.49
C ASP A 86 7.30 15.57 -7.59
N GLU A 87 6.47 14.88 -6.79
CA GLU A 87 6.88 13.76 -5.90
C GLU A 87 7.44 12.55 -6.67
N TYR A 88 7.24 12.50 -7.98
CA TYR A 88 7.58 11.34 -8.83
C TYR A 88 8.63 11.65 -9.92
N ILE A 89 9.41 12.71 -9.75
CA ILE A 89 10.54 13.02 -10.61
C ILE A 89 11.83 12.61 -9.89
N GLU A 90 12.71 11.91 -10.58
CA GLU A 90 14.03 11.53 -10.06
C GLU A 90 15.03 12.68 -10.27
N GLU A 91 16.21 12.56 -9.65
CA GLU A 91 17.24 13.60 -9.69
C GLU A 91 17.77 13.91 -11.11
N ASP A 92 17.68 12.93 -12.02
CA ASP A 92 18.02 13.06 -13.43
C ASP A 92 16.89 13.68 -14.29
N GLY A 93 15.80 14.13 -13.66
CA GLY A 93 14.63 14.71 -14.33
C GLY A 93 13.70 13.71 -14.99
N LEU A 94 13.98 12.40 -14.90
CA LEU A 94 13.10 11.36 -15.40
C LEU A 94 11.97 11.06 -14.42
N PRO A 95 10.77 10.66 -14.90
CA PRO A 95 9.70 10.25 -14.00
C PRO A 95 10.06 8.93 -13.31
N ALA A 96 9.88 8.86 -12.00
CA ALA A 96 10.03 7.62 -11.26
C ALA A 96 9.03 6.56 -11.76
N MET A 97 9.52 5.42 -12.19
CA MET A 97 8.70 4.30 -12.68
C MET A 97 8.22 3.39 -11.55
N TYR A 98 8.16 3.90 -10.34
CA TYR A 98 7.62 3.25 -9.16
C TYR A 98 6.82 4.23 -8.30
N THR A 99 6.01 3.69 -7.40
CA THR A 99 5.36 4.43 -6.31
C THR A 99 5.57 3.64 -5.02
N ILE A 100 5.87 4.32 -3.90
CA ILE A 100 6.00 3.68 -2.59
C ILE A 100 5.03 4.37 -1.63
N GLU A 101 3.88 3.74 -1.42
CA GLU A 101 2.87 4.19 -0.47
C GLU A 101 3.15 3.58 0.91
N ILE A 102 3.03 4.38 1.97
CA ILE A 102 3.17 3.90 3.35
C ILE A 102 1.92 4.23 4.15
N CYS A 103 1.63 3.44 5.18
CA CYS A 103 0.59 3.81 6.13
C CYS A 103 1.04 5.01 6.99
N ARG A 104 0.07 5.76 7.51
CA ARG A 104 0.32 6.98 8.30
C ARG A 104 0.60 6.70 9.77
N GLY A 105 0.86 5.44 10.15
CA GLY A 105 0.97 5.03 11.55
C GLY A 105 1.98 5.84 12.37
N GLU A 106 3.15 6.15 11.79
CA GLU A 106 4.17 6.96 12.44
C GLU A 106 3.79 8.45 12.58
N ASP A 107 2.97 8.97 11.65
CA ASP A 107 2.58 10.39 11.64
C ASP A 107 1.44 10.69 12.62
N VAL A 108 0.65 9.67 12.99
CA VAL A 108 -0.56 9.80 13.82
C VAL A 108 -0.44 9.04 15.16
N GLU A 109 0.76 8.60 15.54
CA GLU A 109 1.01 7.82 16.77
C GLU A 109 0.03 6.65 16.91
N CYS A 110 -0.10 5.85 15.83
CA CYS A 110 -1.09 4.79 15.74
C CYS A 110 -0.89 3.73 16.85
N PRO A 111 -1.92 3.41 17.65
CA PRO A 111 -1.81 2.43 18.74
C PRO A 111 -1.53 1.00 18.27
N PHE A 112 -1.59 0.73 16.97
CA PHE A 112 -1.27 -0.58 16.39
C PHE A 112 0.10 -0.61 15.69
N LEU A 113 0.91 0.42 15.87
CA LEU A 113 2.23 0.53 15.26
C LEU A 113 3.18 -0.51 15.88
N ILE A 114 3.59 -1.51 15.09
CA ILE A 114 4.59 -2.49 15.54
C ILE A 114 6.01 -1.93 15.38
N ALA A 115 6.30 -1.33 14.21
CA ALA A 115 7.58 -0.68 13.92
C ALA A 115 7.41 0.45 12.91
N GLY A 116 8.34 1.41 12.95
CA GLY A 116 8.49 2.44 11.93
C GLY A 116 8.89 1.86 10.57
N ILE A 117 8.40 2.46 9.51
CA ILE A 117 8.59 2.00 8.12
C ILE A 117 9.16 3.08 7.20
N LYS A 118 9.34 4.31 7.68
CA LYS A 118 9.92 5.40 6.88
C LYS A 118 11.35 5.09 6.45
N GLY A 119 12.14 4.48 7.33
CA GLY A 119 13.51 4.05 7.03
C GLY A 119 13.53 2.99 5.92
N LEU A 120 12.68 1.98 5.98
CA LEU A 120 12.55 0.96 4.94
C LEU A 120 12.12 1.59 3.60
N ARG A 121 11.13 2.50 3.61
CA ARG A 121 10.73 3.25 2.41
C ARG A 121 11.91 3.94 1.76
N GLN A 122 12.74 4.63 2.57
CA GLN A 122 13.89 5.36 2.07
C GLN A 122 14.93 4.43 1.44
N LYS A 123 15.28 3.33 2.10
CA LYS A 123 16.20 2.31 1.57
C LYS A 123 15.71 1.67 0.27
N MET A 124 14.43 1.37 0.17
CA MET A 124 13.83 0.86 -1.08
C MET A 124 13.92 1.89 -2.20
N LYS A 125 13.70 3.17 -1.92
CA LYS A 125 13.82 4.26 -2.89
C LYS A 125 15.27 4.40 -3.39
N GLU A 126 16.23 4.40 -2.48
CA GLU A 126 17.66 4.43 -2.79
C GLU A 126 18.04 3.23 -3.66
N ARG A 127 17.63 2.03 -3.29
CA ARG A 127 17.91 0.80 -4.05
C ARG A 127 17.37 0.84 -5.49
N LEU A 128 16.15 1.34 -5.68
CA LEU A 128 15.56 1.52 -7.02
C LEU A 128 16.32 2.57 -7.85
N ARG A 129 16.85 3.62 -7.23
CA ARG A 129 17.67 4.64 -7.89
C ARG A 129 19.05 4.09 -8.28
N GLU A 130 19.75 3.43 -7.36
CA GLU A 130 21.06 2.82 -7.58
C GLU A 130 21.04 1.83 -8.73
N THR A 131 19.98 1.03 -8.85
CA THR A 131 19.80 0.07 -9.95
C THR A 131 19.47 0.75 -11.28
N GLY A 132 19.19 2.06 -11.30
CA GLY A 132 18.72 2.80 -12.47
C GLY A 132 17.40 2.29 -13.01
N PHE A 133 16.52 1.76 -12.13
CA PHE A 133 15.29 1.08 -12.47
C PHE A 133 14.40 1.88 -13.43
N SER A 134 14.13 3.15 -13.09
CA SER A 134 13.27 4.02 -13.90
C SER A 134 13.80 4.20 -15.31
N LYS A 135 15.08 4.53 -15.47
CA LYS A 135 15.72 4.70 -16.78
C LYS A 135 15.67 3.42 -17.61
N LYS A 136 16.03 2.27 -17.01
CA LYS A 136 15.98 0.96 -17.65
C LYS A 136 14.56 0.57 -18.08
N LEU A 137 13.55 0.83 -17.26
CA LEU A 137 12.16 0.50 -17.59
C LEU A 137 11.61 1.44 -18.68
N ILE A 138 11.91 2.73 -18.63
CA ILE A 138 11.52 3.73 -19.64
C ILE A 138 12.08 3.39 -21.03
N SER A 139 13.34 2.94 -21.10
CA SER A 139 13.98 2.58 -22.38
C SER A 139 13.31 1.38 -23.10
N ARG A 140 12.51 0.61 -22.39
CA ARG A 140 11.83 -0.59 -22.89
C ARG A 140 10.37 -0.36 -23.29
N ILE A 141 9.86 0.85 -23.02
CA ILE A 141 8.47 1.21 -23.33
C ILE A 141 8.45 2.02 -24.62
N ASP A 142 7.81 1.47 -25.63
CA ASP A 142 7.52 2.18 -26.85
C ASP A 142 6.26 3.04 -26.71
N GLY A 143 6.33 4.32 -27.12
CA GLY A 143 5.23 5.25 -27.07
C GLY A 143 4.98 5.85 -25.67
N LYS A 144 3.72 6.22 -25.36
CA LYS A 144 3.34 6.90 -24.12
C LYS A 144 3.49 5.98 -22.90
N ILE A 145 4.06 6.51 -21.83
CA ILE A 145 4.15 5.81 -20.55
C ILE A 145 2.85 5.99 -19.78
N LEU A 146 2.26 4.86 -19.40
CA LEU A 146 0.98 4.83 -18.69
C LEU A 146 1.17 4.53 -17.19
N PRO A 147 0.31 5.07 -16.30
CA PRO A 147 0.43 4.89 -14.85
C PRO A 147 0.43 3.42 -14.36
N HIS A 148 -0.13 2.51 -15.15
CA HIS A 148 -0.17 1.08 -14.81
C HIS A 148 1.14 0.34 -15.14
N GLN A 149 2.08 0.98 -15.82
CA GLN A 149 3.41 0.42 -16.13
C GLN A 149 4.42 0.69 -15.00
N ARG A 150 4.04 1.49 -14.02
CA ARG A 150 4.84 1.75 -12.82
C ARG A 150 4.75 0.57 -11.85
N LEU A 151 5.85 0.25 -11.19
CA LEU A 151 5.88 -0.69 -10.07
C LEU A 151 5.22 -0.04 -8.84
N LYS A 152 4.14 -0.63 -8.34
CA LYS A 152 3.40 -0.13 -7.19
C LYS A 152 3.79 -0.87 -5.93
N ILE A 153 4.42 -0.16 -5.02
CA ILE A 153 4.88 -0.68 -3.73
C ILE A 153 4.00 -0.10 -2.63
N ALA A 154 3.66 -0.91 -1.63
CA ALA A 154 3.04 -0.40 -0.41
C ALA A 154 3.61 -1.08 0.83
N ILE A 155 3.81 -0.28 1.91
CA ILE A 155 4.35 -0.73 3.18
C ILE A 155 3.39 -0.35 4.30
N ALA A 156 3.06 -1.28 5.18
CA ALA A 156 2.24 -1.06 6.38
C ALA A 156 3.00 -1.40 7.66
N SER A 157 2.77 -0.62 8.71
CA SER A 157 3.43 -0.78 10.04
C SER A 157 2.87 -1.93 10.89
N CYS A 158 1.80 -2.59 10.44
CA CYS A 158 1.14 -3.69 11.15
C CYS A 158 0.22 -4.49 10.22
N PRO A 159 -0.33 -5.64 10.66
CA PRO A 159 -1.24 -6.48 9.87
C PRO A 159 -2.59 -5.85 9.51
N ASN A 160 -2.97 -4.68 10.06
CA ASN A 160 -4.17 -3.96 9.60
C ASN A 160 -4.04 -3.46 8.15
N CYS A 161 -2.82 -3.37 7.63
CA CYS A 161 -2.56 -3.13 6.21
C CYS A 161 -3.25 -1.89 5.62
N CYS A 162 -3.26 -0.75 6.32
CA CYS A 162 -3.97 0.47 5.93
C CYS A 162 -3.51 1.06 4.57
N SER A 163 -2.26 0.81 4.15
CA SER A 163 -1.73 1.15 2.81
C SER A 163 -2.08 0.10 1.74
N MET A 164 -2.87 -0.91 2.09
CA MET A 164 -3.35 -1.97 1.20
C MET A 164 -2.23 -2.72 0.43
N PRO A 165 -1.18 -3.21 1.11
CA PRO A 165 -0.08 -3.92 0.45
C PRO A 165 -0.53 -5.19 -0.29
N GLN A 166 -1.65 -5.82 0.12
CA GLN A 166 -2.17 -7.05 -0.48
C GLN A 166 -2.62 -6.89 -1.94
N ILE A 167 -2.83 -5.66 -2.42
CA ILE A 167 -3.30 -5.36 -3.77
C ILE A 167 -2.30 -4.53 -4.56
N ARG A 168 -1.03 -4.54 -4.15
CA ARG A 168 0.07 -3.86 -4.84
C ARG A 168 0.98 -4.86 -5.54
N ASP A 169 1.76 -4.37 -6.49
CA ASP A 169 2.75 -5.20 -7.19
C ASP A 169 3.77 -5.79 -6.21
N PHE A 170 4.22 -4.98 -5.24
CA PHE A 170 5.09 -5.37 -4.14
C PHE A 170 4.50 -4.83 -2.83
N GLY A 171 4.08 -5.71 -1.95
CA GLY A 171 3.45 -5.39 -0.69
C GLY A 171 4.28 -5.86 0.50
N VAL A 172 4.42 -5.00 1.52
CA VAL A 172 5.12 -5.32 2.76
C VAL A 172 4.28 -4.91 3.96
N HIS A 173 4.22 -5.72 4.99
CA HIS A 173 3.77 -5.24 6.29
C HIS A 173 4.58 -5.82 7.43
N VAL A 174 4.68 -5.03 8.51
CA VAL A 174 5.38 -5.46 9.73
C VAL A 174 4.55 -6.51 10.46
N ARG A 175 5.24 -7.50 11.02
CA ARG A 175 4.74 -8.53 11.92
C ARG A 175 5.56 -8.56 13.21
N ALA A 176 4.94 -9.03 14.29
CA ALA A 176 5.60 -9.35 15.55
C ALA A 176 5.41 -10.84 15.82
N THR A 177 6.49 -11.61 15.92
CA THR A 177 6.39 -12.97 16.44
C THR A 177 6.26 -12.91 17.94
N VAL A 178 5.43 -13.79 18.49
CA VAL A 178 5.18 -13.88 19.93
C VAL A 178 5.31 -15.33 20.36
N SER A 179 5.75 -15.57 21.57
CA SER A 179 5.84 -16.88 22.21
C SER A 179 5.30 -16.84 23.64
N VAL A 180 5.05 -18.02 24.19
CA VAL A 180 4.77 -18.20 25.62
C VAL A 180 6.08 -18.45 26.31
N ASP A 181 6.39 -17.68 27.35
CA ASP A 181 7.55 -17.85 28.20
C ASP A 181 7.17 -18.70 29.42
N GLU A 182 7.78 -19.89 29.53
CA GLU A 182 7.47 -20.83 30.60
C GLU A 182 8.06 -20.43 31.96
N ASP A 183 9.02 -19.51 31.96
CA ASP A 183 9.63 -18.98 33.19
C ASP A 183 8.69 -18.00 33.94
N PHE A 184 7.64 -17.52 33.28
CA PHE A 184 6.67 -16.58 33.84
C PHE A 184 5.28 -17.22 33.99
N GLU A 185 4.76 -17.19 35.23
CA GLU A 185 3.43 -17.76 35.50
C GLU A 185 2.29 -16.80 35.11
N CYS A 186 1.32 -17.34 34.37
CA CYS A 186 0.10 -16.63 34.01
C CYS A 186 -0.79 -16.41 35.23
N ASN A 187 -1.15 -15.18 35.53
CA ASN A 187 -2.09 -14.85 36.62
C ASN A 187 -3.56 -14.99 36.23
N GLY A 188 -3.87 -15.27 34.92
CA GLY A 188 -5.23 -15.43 34.41
C GLY A 188 -6.04 -14.17 34.26
N CYS A 189 -5.42 -13.01 34.15
CA CYS A 189 -6.13 -11.72 33.99
C CYS A 189 -6.97 -11.59 32.71
N GLY A 190 -6.73 -12.43 31.70
CA GLY A 190 -7.46 -12.47 30.44
C GLY A 190 -7.23 -11.27 29.50
N ASN A 191 -6.24 -10.39 29.77
CA ASN A 191 -5.95 -9.23 28.92
C ASN A 191 -5.62 -9.66 27.47
N CYS A 192 -4.80 -10.69 27.31
CA CYS A 192 -4.42 -11.23 25.99
C CYS A 192 -5.63 -11.81 25.22
N LEU A 193 -6.59 -12.44 25.92
CA LEU A 193 -7.84 -12.92 25.31
C LEU A 193 -8.67 -11.74 24.76
N ARG A 194 -8.81 -10.66 25.55
CA ARG A 194 -9.56 -9.47 25.12
C ARG A 194 -8.87 -8.70 24.00
N ALA A 195 -7.54 -8.67 23.99
CA ALA A 195 -6.76 -8.01 22.96
C ALA A 195 -6.74 -8.77 21.62
N CYS A 196 -6.83 -10.09 21.67
CA CYS A 196 -6.76 -10.92 20.47
C CYS A 196 -8.13 -11.01 19.76
N LYS A 197 -8.32 -10.18 18.74
CA LYS A 197 -9.56 -10.19 17.93
C LYS A 197 -9.69 -11.45 17.07
N GLU A 198 -8.59 -12.14 16.80
CA GLU A 198 -8.55 -13.37 15.98
C GLU A 198 -8.94 -14.61 16.82
N GLY A 199 -9.11 -14.48 18.14
CA GLY A 199 -9.36 -15.60 19.02
C GLY A 199 -8.25 -16.67 18.96
N ALA A 200 -7.01 -16.22 18.77
CA ALA A 200 -5.85 -17.11 18.69
C ALA A 200 -5.28 -17.53 20.05
N ILE A 201 -5.76 -16.95 21.15
CA ILE A 201 -5.27 -17.22 22.51
C ILE A 201 -6.28 -18.09 23.26
N LYS A 202 -5.79 -19.10 23.98
CA LYS A 202 -6.56 -19.89 24.94
C LYS A 202 -5.80 -19.91 26.28
N ILE A 203 -6.53 -19.82 27.40
CA ILE A 203 -5.99 -19.99 28.75
C ILE A 203 -6.79 -21.11 29.41
N THR A 204 -6.13 -22.22 29.75
CA THR A 204 -6.70 -23.30 30.55
C THR A 204 -6.51 -23.01 32.03
N GLY A 205 -7.41 -23.54 32.88
CA GLY A 205 -7.40 -23.30 34.33
C GLY A 205 -8.12 -22.03 34.77
N MET A 206 -8.87 -21.36 33.87
CA MET A 206 -9.84 -20.31 34.18
C MET A 206 -11.23 -20.87 34.29
N SER A 207 -11.70 -21.13 35.50
CA SER A 207 -13.09 -21.37 35.96
C SER A 207 -13.93 -22.50 35.35
N SER A 208 -13.64 -23.08 34.20
CA SER A 208 -14.46 -24.18 33.61
C SER A 208 -13.70 -25.42 33.14
N GLU A 209 -12.39 -25.33 33.01
CA GLU A 209 -11.53 -26.49 32.73
C GLU A 209 -10.49 -26.60 33.85
N PRO A 210 -10.57 -27.61 34.72
CA PRO A 210 -9.56 -27.80 35.75
C PRO A 210 -8.23 -28.14 35.11
N SER A 211 -7.21 -27.33 35.41
CA SER A 211 -5.82 -27.68 35.05
C SER A 211 -5.31 -28.69 36.08
N GLU A 212 -4.57 -29.70 35.63
CA GLU A 212 -3.76 -30.53 36.52
C GLU A 212 -2.83 -29.58 37.32
N ASN A 213 -2.96 -29.54 38.64
CA ASN A 213 -2.21 -28.70 39.58
C ASN A 213 -2.64 -27.21 39.71
N GLY A 214 -3.85 -26.80 39.25
CA GLY A 214 -4.31 -25.39 39.41
C GLY A 214 -3.52 -24.32 38.63
N LYS A 215 -2.56 -24.73 37.82
CA LYS A 215 -1.70 -23.85 37.04
C LYS A 215 -2.40 -23.35 35.79
N LYS A 216 -2.35 -22.06 35.51
CA LYS A 216 -2.94 -21.46 34.30
C LYS A 216 -1.97 -21.59 33.14
N VAL A 217 -2.40 -22.24 32.06
CA VAL A 217 -1.57 -22.44 30.86
C VAL A 217 -2.12 -21.65 29.70
N VAL A 218 -1.24 -20.84 29.10
CA VAL A 218 -1.54 -20.04 27.90
C VAL A 218 -1.12 -20.83 26.67
N THR A 219 -1.99 -20.88 25.66
CA THR A 219 -1.67 -21.44 24.35
C THR A 219 -2.00 -20.47 23.23
N ILE A 220 -1.18 -20.45 22.19
CA ILE A 220 -1.34 -19.60 21.01
C ILE A 220 -1.59 -20.50 19.80
N ASN A 221 -2.72 -20.29 19.14
CA ASN A 221 -2.98 -20.94 17.85
C ASN A 221 -2.36 -20.06 16.74
N TYR A 222 -1.21 -20.49 16.23
CA TYR A 222 -0.47 -19.73 15.20
C TYR A 222 -1.15 -19.74 13.83
N ASP A 223 -2.04 -20.69 13.52
CA ASP A 223 -2.81 -20.69 12.27
C ASP A 223 -3.84 -19.55 12.21
N ARG A 224 -4.32 -19.13 13.39
CA ARG A 224 -5.23 -17.99 13.54
C ARG A 224 -4.50 -16.67 13.81
N CYS A 225 -3.23 -16.75 14.22
CA CYS A 225 -2.47 -15.58 14.64
C CYS A 225 -2.03 -14.73 13.44
N VAL A 226 -2.42 -13.46 13.42
CA VAL A 226 -1.98 -12.49 12.38
C VAL A 226 -0.66 -11.81 12.73
N HIS A 227 -0.01 -12.20 13.82
CA HIS A 227 1.27 -11.66 14.28
C HIS A 227 1.26 -10.14 14.52
N CYS A 228 0.20 -9.63 15.19
CA CYS A 228 0.07 -8.21 15.53
C CYS A 228 0.81 -7.81 16.83
N GLY A 229 1.22 -8.77 17.67
CA GLY A 229 1.97 -8.51 18.91
C GLY A 229 1.16 -8.00 20.10
N LEU A 230 -0.10 -7.61 19.94
CA LEU A 230 -0.92 -6.98 21.00
C LEU A 230 -1.03 -7.83 22.26
N CYS A 231 -1.08 -9.16 22.14
CA CYS A 231 -1.17 -10.04 23.30
C CYS A 231 0.07 -9.99 24.20
N ALA A 232 1.25 -9.75 23.64
CA ALA A 232 2.49 -9.54 24.39
C ALA A 232 2.52 -8.17 25.06
N GLU A 233 2.08 -7.11 24.36
CA GLU A 233 2.05 -5.74 24.91
C GLU A 233 1.13 -5.60 26.14
N VAL A 234 0.00 -6.33 26.15
CA VAL A 234 -0.97 -6.26 27.26
C VAL A 234 -0.74 -7.31 28.35
N CYS A 235 0.28 -8.16 28.25
CA CYS A 235 0.58 -9.20 29.23
C CYS A 235 1.33 -8.61 30.44
N PRO A 236 0.69 -8.48 31.63
CA PRO A 236 1.32 -7.83 32.76
C PRO A 236 2.38 -8.71 33.44
N THR A 237 2.32 -10.03 33.21
CA THR A 237 3.25 -11.00 33.80
C THR A 237 4.44 -11.35 32.91
N GLY A 238 4.42 -10.90 31.63
CA GLY A 238 5.43 -11.32 30.66
C GLY A 238 5.30 -12.74 30.13
N THR A 239 4.28 -13.50 30.56
CA THR A 239 4.04 -14.88 30.10
C THR A 239 3.91 -14.97 28.57
N ILE A 240 3.37 -13.95 27.92
CA ILE A 240 3.42 -13.80 26.46
C ILE A 240 4.44 -12.70 26.16
N LYS A 241 5.49 -13.03 25.42
CA LYS A 241 6.54 -12.08 25.02
C LYS A 241 6.58 -11.89 23.52
N MET A 242 7.07 -10.74 23.09
CA MET A 242 7.40 -10.46 21.69
C MET A 242 8.86 -10.91 21.46
N ASP A 243 9.06 -11.86 20.54
CA ASP A 243 10.39 -12.39 20.24
C ASP A 243 11.14 -11.48 19.28
N ARG A 244 10.50 -11.13 18.16
CA ARG A 244 11.09 -10.23 17.17
C ARG A 244 10.05 -9.52 16.33
N LYS A 245 10.44 -8.40 15.73
CA LYS A 245 9.74 -7.71 14.66
C LYS A 245 10.32 -8.15 13.32
N CYS A 246 9.47 -8.41 12.35
CA CYS A 246 9.84 -8.90 11.03
C CYS A 246 8.85 -8.39 9.98
N PHE A 247 9.05 -8.78 8.73
CA PHE A 247 8.19 -8.35 7.61
C PHE A 247 7.58 -9.55 6.89
N ARG A 248 6.31 -9.38 6.47
CA ARG A 248 5.71 -10.22 5.44
C ARG A 248 5.86 -9.50 4.11
N VAL A 249 6.38 -10.20 3.11
CA VAL A 249 6.50 -9.71 1.74
C VAL A 249 5.55 -10.47 0.84
N MET A 250 4.77 -9.72 0.07
CA MET A 250 3.77 -10.25 -0.87
C MET A 250 3.98 -9.62 -2.24
N ILE A 251 3.77 -10.37 -3.31
CA ILE A 251 3.99 -9.88 -4.68
C ILE A 251 2.83 -10.20 -5.62
N GLY A 252 2.68 -9.38 -6.66
CA GLY A 252 1.77 -9.62 -7.78
C GLY A 252 0.31 -9.25 -7.54
N GLY A 253 0.00 -8.48 -6.50
CA GLY A 253 -1.34 -7.95 -6.26
C GLY A 253 -1.72 -6.88 -7.29
N LYS A 254 -3.00 -6.74 -7.55
CA LYS A 254 -3.54 -5.70 -8.43
C LYS A 254 -5.01 -5.42 -8.17
N LEU A 255 -5.43 -4.19 -8.48
CA LEU A 255 -6.84 -3.81 -8.66
C LEU A 255 -7.13 -3.56 -10.14
N GLY A 256 -8.38 -3.36 -10.46
CA GLY A 256 -8.89 -3.06 -11.78
C GLY A 256 -9.90 -4.12 -12.24
N ARG A 257 -10.04 -4.34 -13.57
CA ARG A 257 -11.05 -5.25 -14.13
C ARG A 257 -10.95 -6.70 -13.62
N HIS A 258 -9.76 -7.14 -13.26
CA HIS A 258 -9.50 -8.49 -12.74
C HIS A 258 -8.66 -8.34 -11.46
N PRO A 259 -9.28 -8.06 -10.31
CA PRO A 259 -8.58 -7.87 -9.05
C PRO A 259 -7.95 -9.20 -8.59
N ARG A 260 -6.80 -9.09 -7.94
CA ARG A 260 -6.07 -10.21 -7.38
C ARG A 260 -5.33 -9.76 -6.13
N PHE A 261 -5.36 -10.59 -5.09
CA PHE A 261 -4.46 -10.44 -3.96
C PHE A 261 -3.04 -10.87 -4.36
N ALA A 262 -2.07 -10.26 -3.70
CA ALA A 262 -0.67 -10.63 -3.82
C ALA A 262 -0.42 -11.99 -3.17
N ASP A 263 0.47 -12.78 -3.76
CA ASP A 263 0.93 -14.05 -3.20
C ASP A 263 2.05 -13.82 -2.19
N ASP A 264 2.12 -14.67 -1.15
CA ASP A 264 3.18 -14.62 -0.16
C ASP A 264 4.52 -15.05 -0.75
N LEU A 265 5.49 -14.15 -0.74
CA LEU A 265 6.87 -14.45 -1.10
C LEU A 265 7.64 -14.94 0.13
N THR A 266 7.55 -14.21 1.26
CA THR A 266 8.09 -14.62 2.55
C THR A 266 7.25 -14.08 3.69
N GLY A 267 7.13 -14.85 4.80
CA GLY A 267 6.26 -14.51 5.91
C GLY A 267 6.96 -13.81 7.08
N PHE A 268 8.29 -13.97 7.21
CA PHE A 268 9.07 -13.55 8.38
C PHE A 268 10.46 -13.02 8.00
N ALA A 269 10.51 -12.16 6.98
CA ALA A 269 11.72 -11.53 6.48
C ALA A 269 12.33 -10.53 7.48
N ASP A 270 13.63 -10.40 7.48
CA ASP A 270 14.30 -9.21 7.97
C ASP A 270 14.36 -8.11 6.90
N GLU A 271 14.88 -6.94 7.26
CA GLU A 271 14.94 -5.81 6.32
C GLU A 271 15.82 -6.11 5.11
N SER A 272 16.93 -6.81 5.30
CA SER A 272 17.85 -7.18 4.21
C SER A 272 17.17 -8.13 3.22
N GLU A 273 16.38 -9.07 3.71
CA GLU A 273 15.59 -9.99 2.88
C GLU A 273 14.47 -9.27 2.12
N VAL A 274 13.84 -8.24 2.71
CA VAL A 274 12.88 -7.37 1.99
C VAL A 274 13.54 -6.67 0.81
N LEU A 275 14.74 -6.12 1.00
CA LEU A 275 15.49 -5.46 -0.08
C LEU A 275 15.93 -6.46 -1.16
N ARG A 276 16.43 -7.64 -0.80
CA ARG A 276 16.72 -8.71 -1.78
C ARG A 276 15.48 -9.15 -2.55
N ALA A 277 14.33 -9.27 -1.88
CA ALA A 277 13.07 -9.58 -2.53
C ALA A 277 12.68 -8.51 -3.56
N LEU A 278 12.93 -7.23 -3.24
CA LEU A 278 12.72 -6.14 -4.19
C LEU A 278 13.65 -6.28 -5.41
N ASP A 279 14.94 -6.59 -5.20
CA ASP A 279 15.90 -6.79 -6.29
C ASP A 279 15.46 -7.93 -7.22
N VAL A 280 15.06 -9.07 -6.68
CA VAL A 280 14.53 -10.20 -7.47
C VAL A 280 13.32 -9.80 -8.31
N CYS A 281 12.43 -8.99 -7.76
CA CYS A 281 11.26 -8.49 -8.47
C CYS A 281 11.62 -7.50 -9.58
N VAL A 282 12.56 -6.60 -9.30
CA VAL A 282 13.10 -5.62 -10.26
C VAL A 282 13.80 -6.32 -11.42
N ASP A 283 14.66 -7.28 -11.13
CA ASP A 283 15.38 -8.07 -12.15
C ASP A 283 14.40 -8.85 -13.02
N ALA A 284 13.41 -9.50 -12.42
CA ALA A 284 12.39 -10.21 -13.18
C ALA A 284 11.63 -9.26 -14.12
N LEU A 285 11.24 -8.09 -13.64
CA LEU A 285 10.52 -7.09 -14.44
C LEU A 285 11.40 -6.52 -15.57
N LEU A 286 12.68 -6.30 -15.31
CA LEU A 286 13.62 -5.76 -16.31
C LEU A 286 14.08 -6.80 -17.33
N ASN A 287 14.07 -8.09 -17.05
CA ASN A 287 14.53 -9.13 -17.96
C ASN A 287 13.41 -9.69 -18.86
N GLU A 288 12.14 -9.59 -18.45
CA GLU A 288 11.01 -10.06 -19.25
C GLU A 288 10.62 -9.06 -20.35
N LYS A 289 10.62 -9.51 -21.60
CA LYS A 289 10.46 -8.63 -22.77
C LYS A 289 9.02 -8.24 -23.13
N LYS A 290 8.01 -8.95 -22.62
CA LYS A 290 6.62 -8.84 -23.14
C LYS A 290 5.58 -8.35 -22.13
N GLU A 291 5.84 -8.41 -20.83
CA GLU A 291 4.81 -8.11 -19.85
C GLU A 291 4.78 -6.63 -19.50
N LYS A 292 3.58 -6.03 -19.60
CA LYS A 292 3.36 -4.60 -19.32
C LYS A 292 3.07 -4.31 -17.84
N ARG A 293 2.84 -5.34 -17.01
CA ARG A 293 2.47 -5.22 -15.59
C ARG A 293 3.13 -6.30 -14.77
N PHE A 294 3.69 -5.92 -13.64
CA PHE A 294 4.37 -6.84 -12.74
C PHE A 294 3.46 -7.98 -12.24
N GLY A 295 2.20 -7.68 -11.87
CA GLY A 295 1.27 -8.72 -11.44
C GLY A 295 0.95 -9.78 -12.48
N GLU A 296 1.00 -9.45 -13.79
CA GLU A 296 0.86 -10.46 -14.86
C GLU A 296 2.13 -11.30 -15.01
N LEU A 297 3.29 -10.67 -14.81
CA LEU A 297 4.57 -11.35 -14.79
C LEU A 297 4.64 -12.40 -13.68
N VAL A 298 4.24 -12.03 -12.45
CA VAL A 298 4.18 -12.97 -11.31
C VAL A 298 3.25 -14.15 -11.61
N ARG A 299 2.11 -13.91 -12.25
CA ARG A 299 1.20 -14.97 -12.64
C ARG A 299 1.81 -15.92 -13.68
N LYS A 300 2.57 -15.39 -14.63
CA LYS A 300 3.21 -16.16 -15.70
C LYS A 300 4.37 -17.01 -15.21
N ILE A 301 5.24 -16.44 -14.39
CA ILE A 301 6.42 -17.09 -13.85
C ILE A 301 6.04 -18.07 -12.71
N GLY A 302 5.07 -17.67 -11.86
CA GLY A 302 4.66 -18.39 -10.66
C GLY A 302 5.45 -17.97 -9.42
N ILE A 303 4.79 -18.00 -8.26
CA ILE A 303 5.37 -17.56 -6.98
C ILE A 303 6.55 -18.42 -6.54
N GLU A 304 6.53 -19.71 -6.82
CA GLU A 304 7.57 -20.65 -6.41
C GLU A 304 8.93 -20.33 -7.08
N GLU A 305 8.92 -19.86 -8.31
CA GLU A 305 10.13 -19.42 -8.98
C GLU A 305 10.71 -18.15 -8.35
N PHE A 306 9.87 -17.20 -7.91
CA PHE A 306 10.34 -16.05 -7.16
C PHE A 306 10.95 -16.44 -5.80
N LYS A 307 10.34 -17.40 -5.10
CA LYS A 307 10.88 -17.95 -3.86
C LYS A 307 12.25 -18.62 -4.09
N ARG A 308 12.38 -19.40 -5.17
CA ARG A 308 13.64 -20.01 -5.56
C ARG A 308 14.73 -18.96 -5.79
N ARG A 309 14.45 -17.95 -6.63
CA ARG A 309 15.37 -16.83 -6.90
C ARG A 309 15.78 -16.08 -5.63
N LEU A 310 14.84 -15.86 -4.71
CA LEU A 310 15.14 -15.22 -3.43
C LEU A 310 16.09 -16.05 -2.57
N ASN A 311 15.92 -17.37 -2.57
CA ASN A 311 16.80 -18.29 -1.84
C ASN A 311 18.19 -18.39 -2.49
N ASP A 312 18.28 -18.47 -3.82
CA ASP A 312 19.54 -18.54 -4.56
C ASP A 312 20.41 -17.27 -4.37
N ASN A 313 19.76 -16.13 -4.06
CA ASN A 313 20.44 -14.86 -3.82
C ASN A 313 20.83 -14.63 -2.33
N LYS A 314 20.64 -15.61 -1.44
CA LYS A 314 21.04 -15.48 -0.02
C LYS A 314 22.56 -15.39 0.18
N ASP A 315 23.32 -16.01 -0.71
CA ASP A 315 24.77 -16.12 -0.61
C ASP A 315 25.53 -15.02 -1.38
N LEU A 316 24.82 -14.11 -2.06
CA LEU A 316 25.43 -13.01 -2.82
C LEU A 316 25.48 -11.74 -1.97
N SER A 317 26.68 -11.14 -1.85
CA SER A 317 26.84 -9.80 -1.27
C SER A 317 26.14 -8.73 -2.14
N PRO A 318 25.71 -7.60 -1.58
CA PRO A 318 25.02 -6.52 -2.33
C PRO A 318 25.79 -6.03 -3.56
N GLU A 319 27.12 -6.11 -3.56
CA GLU A 319 27.99 -5.70 -4.65
C GLU A 319 27.99 -6.67 -5.85
N GLN A 320 27.63 -7.93 -5.63
CA GLN A 320 27.61 -8.96 -6.68
C GLN A 320 26.31 -9.04 -7.47
N VAL A 321 25.24 -8.45 -6.95
CA VAL A 321 23.91 -8.41 -7.61
C VAL A 321 23.89 -7.40 -8.77
N SER A 322 24.71 -6.33 -8.68
CA SER A 322 24.77 -5.29 -9.72
C SER A 322 25.66 -5.62 -10.93
N GLY A 323 26.43 -6.70 -10.90
CA GLY A 323 27.52 -6.99 -11.84
C GLY A 323 27.33 -8.17 -12.80
N LYS A 324 26.22 -8.91 -12.77
CA LYS A 324 26.01 -10.00 -13.74
C LYS A 324 25.50 -9.49 -15.08
N GLU A 325 26.40 -8.97 -15.93
CA GLU A 325 26.22 -9.03 -17.38
C GLU A 325 26.19 -10.50 -17.79
N ILE A 326 25.06 -10.94 -18.33
CA ILE A 326 24.92 -12.29 -18.86
C ILE A 326 25.76 -12.37 -20.14
N ALA A 327 26.89 -13.03 -20.07
CA ALA A 327 27.64 -13.47 -21.24
C ALA A 327 26.74 -14.42 -22.05
N HIS A 328 26.22 -13.95 -23.18
CA HIS A 328 25.67 -14.82 -24.20
C HIS A 328 26.81 -15.63 -24.82
N SER A 329 27.02 -16.85 -24.34
CA SER A 329 27.77 -17.84 -25.11
C SER A 329 26.95 -18.22 -26.33
N GLY A 330 27.35 -17.69 -27.48
CA GLY A 330 26.95 -18.24 -28.77
C GLY A 330 27.36 -19.70 -28.85
N MET A 331 26.43 -20.56 -29.19
CA MET A 331 26.70 -21.83 -29.82
C MET A 331 26.07 -21.79 -31.20
N HIS A 332 26.90 -21.48 -32.19
CA HIS A 332 26.73 -22.03 -33.54
C HIS A 332 27.11 -23.52 -33.49
N ASN A 333 26.17 -24.37 -33.84
CA ASN A 333 26.32 -25.43 -34.84
C ASN A 333 24.92 -25.98 -35.18
#